data_935666cdfe7630c6b2f702373753b688
#
_entry.id   935666cdfe7630c6b2f702373753b688
#
_cell.length_a   1.000
_cell.length_b   1.000
_cell.length_c   1.000
_cell.angle_alpha   90.00
_cell.angle_beta   90.00
_cell.angle_gamma   90.00
#
_symmetry.space_group_name_H-M   'P 1'
#
loop_
_entity.id
_entity.type
_entity.pdbx_description
1 polymer ?
#
loop_
_entity_poly.entity_id
_entity_poly.type
_entity_poly.pdbx_seq_one_letter_code
_entity_poly.pdbx_strand_id
1 'polypeptide(L)'
;SFTKFCGTKSIAFRYITRERLRRYGEYLYEAGLKPNTVSTYMRMLRSIYNRGVEAGSAPYVHRLFHEVYTGVDVRQKKALPVGELRRLLYEDPKSDYLRNTQMIAALMFQFCGMSFADLAHLEKSSLEQNVIRYNRVKTKTPISVEILDTAKDMINQLRNRQPPHPNCPDYLFNILSGDKKRKDESGYREYQSALRRFNNRLKGLAKALRLTSPVTSYTLRHSWATTAKYRGVSIEMISELLGHKSIKTTQIYLKGFELRERTEVNRMNLYYVRSAPNSRV
;
A
#
# COMPACT_ATOMS: atom_id res chain seq x y z
N SER A 1 10.27 -12.75 -18.26
CA SER A 1 8.98 -13.30 -18.74
C SER A 1 8.92 -13.31 -20.26
N PHE A 2 9.06 -12.16 -20.95
CA PHE A 2 9.00 -12.09 -22.42
C PHE A 2 10.10 -12.90 -23.09
N THR A 3 11.34 -12.87 -22.59
CA THR A 3 12.45 -13.72 -23.06
C THR A 3 12.16 -15.21 -22.93
N LYS A 4 11.50 -15.63 -21.84
CA LYS A 4 11.06 -17.03 -21.66
C LYS A 4 10.02 -17.43 -22.73
N PHE A 5 9.04 -16.56 -23.00
CA PHE A 5 8.04 -16.78 -24.04
C PHE A 5 8.69 -16.90 -25.44
N CYS A 6 9.70 -16.07 -25.73
CA CYS A 6 10.38 -16.11 -27.03
C CYS A 6 11.46 -17.20 -27.14
N GLY A 7 11.80 -17.92 -26.06
CA GLY A 7 12.82 -18.97 -26.05
C GLY A 7 14.25 -18.45 -26.22
N THR A 8 14.48 -17.14 -26.08
CA THR A 8 15.79 -16.51 -26.33
C THR A 8 16.14 -15.48 -25.28
N LYS A 9 17.43 -15.28 -24.98
CA LYS A 9 17.92 -14.28 -24.03
C LYS A 9 17.95 -12.86 -24.60
N SER A 10 18.04 -12.72 -25.92
CA SER A 10 18.11 -11.43 -26.61
C SER A 10 17.08 -11.40 -27.74
N ILE A 11 16.35 -10.31 -27.86
CA ILE A 11 15.29 -10.11 -28.85
C ILE A 11 15.46 -8.74 -29.46
N ALA A 12 15.68 -8.70 -30.78
CA ALA A 12 15.73 -7.42 -31.48
C ALA A 12 14.33 -6.78 -31.54
N PHE A 13 14.27 -5.46 -31.46
CA PHE A 13 13.01 -4.69 -31.43
C PHE A 13 12.10 -4.96 -32.65
N ARG A 14 12.69 -5.26 -33.84
CA ARG A 14 11.93 -5.61 -35.05
C ARG A 14 11.04 -6.84 -34.89
N TYR A 15 11.34 -7.74 -33.94
CA TYR A 15 10.52 -8.91 -33.66
C TYR A 15 9.36 -8.65 -32.68
N ILE A 16 9.26 -7.44 -32.13
CA ILE A 16 8.15 -7.04 -31.29
C ILE A 16 7.02 -6.53 -32.19
N THR A 17 6.18 -7.44 -32.66
CA THR A 17 5.03 -7.17 -33.54
C THR A 17 3.73 -7.22 -32.77
N ARG A 18 2.63 -6.67 -33.33
CA ARG A 18 1.27 -6.75 -32.74
C ARG A 18 0.87 -8.20 -32.46
N GLU A 19 1.07 -9.07 -33.46
CA GLU A 19 0.74 -10.49 -33.34
C GLU A 19 1.52 -11.15 -32.19
N ARG A 20 2.85 -10.90 -32.10
CA ARG A 20 3.68 -11.46 -31.02
C ARG A 20 3.28 -10.93 -29.65
N LEU A 21 2.88 -9.67 -29.53
CA LEU A 21 2.34 -9.10 -28.30
C LEU A 21 1.02 -9.74 -27.90
N ARG A 22 0.12 -9.99 -28.85
CA ARG A 22 -1.14 -10.70 -28.61
C ARG A 22 -0.88 -12.12 -28.09
N ARG A 23 -0.07 -12.90 -28.79
CA ARG A 23 0.33 -14.27 -28.37
C ARG A 23 1.01 -14.28 -26.98
N TYR A 24 1.82 -13.28 -26.69
CA TYR A 24 2.42 -13.14 -25.37
C TYR A 24 1.36 -12.84 -24.29
N GLY A 25 0.34 -12.06 -24.61
CA GLY A 25 -0.80 -11.84 -23.70
C GLY A 25 -1.56 -13.15 -23.41
N GLU A 26 -1.85 -13.91 -24.44
CA GLU A 26 -2.50 -15.24 -24.35
C GLU A 26 -1.64 -16.19 -23.47
N TYR A 27 -0.35 -16.30 -23.75
CA TYR A 27 0.60 -17.08 -22.94
C TYR A 27 0.60 -16.68 -21.45
N LEU A 28 0.50 -15.38 -21.14
CA LEU A 28 0.44 -14.93 -19.76
C LEU A 28 -0.89 -15.30 -19.10
N TYR A 29 -2.01 -15.25 -19.81
CA TYR A 29 -3.31 -15.69 -19.30
C TYR A 29 -3.37 -17.20 -19.10
N GLU A 30 -2.84 -18.00 -20.03
CA GLU A 30 -2.73 -19.46 -19.92
C GLU A 30 -1.85 -19.87 -18.72
N ALA A 31 -0.82 -19.07 -18.41
CA ALA A 31 -0.03 -19.24 -17.20
C ALA A 31 -0.77 -18.83 -15.90
N GLY A 32 -2.08 -18.51 -15.97
CA GLY A 32 -2.91 -18.16 -14.81
C GLY A 32 -2.71 -16.76 -14.26
N LEU A 33 -2.03 -15.85 -14.99
CA LEU A 33 -1.80 -14.49 -14.50
C LEU A 33 -3.09 -13.64 -14.57
N LYS A 34 -3.26 -12.82 -13.53
CA LYS A 34 -4.42 -11.91 -13.45
C LYS A 34 -4.25 -10.71 -14.40
N PRO A 35 -5.35 -10.09 -14.89
CA PRO A 35 -5.31 -8.99 -15.86
C PRO A 35 -4.33 -7.85 -15.49
N ASN A 36 -4.30 -7.41 -14.23
CA ASN A 36 -3.37 -6.38 -13.79
C ASN A 36 -1.90 -6.79 -13.87
N THR A 37 -1.59 -8.08 -13.72
CA THR A 37 -0.23 -8.61 -13.88
C THR A 37 0.15 -8.61 -15.35
N VAL A 38 -0.75 -9.09 -16.23
CA VAL A 38 -0.57 -9.05 -17.68
C VAL A 38 -0.34 -7.61 -18.15
N SER A 39 -1.21 -6.69 -17.73
CA SER A 39 -1.07 -5.26 -18.01
C SER A 39 0.27 -4.69 -17.56
N THR A 40 0.77 -5.10 -16.39
CA THR A 40 2.08 -4.65 -15.90
C THR A 40 3.20 -5.09 -16.83
N TYR A 41 3.21 -6.35 -17.27
CA TYR A 41 4.20 -6.84 -18.23
C TYR A 41 4.11 -6.11 -19.57
N MET A 42 2.90 -5.88 -20.10
CA MET A 42 2.69 -5.16 -21.35
C MET A 42 3.15 -3.70 -21.26
N ARG A 43 2.84 -3.01 -20.16
CA ARG A 43 3.30 -1.62 -19.93
C ARG A 43 4.82 -1.53 -19.79
N MET A 44 5.46 -2.48 -19.11
CA MET A 44 6.92 -2.52 -19.03
C MET A 44 7.55 -2.72 -20.41
N LEU A 45 7.00 -3.65 -21.20
CA LEU A 45 7.49 -3.92 -22.54
C LEU A 45 7.30 -2.70 -23.45
N ARG A 46 6.14 -2.01 -23.36
CA ARG A 46 5.89 -0.74 -24.06
C ARG A 46 6.88 0.35 -23.67
N SER A 47 7.19 0.48 -22.38
CA SER A 47 8.18 1.45 -21.90
C SER A 47 9.58 1.17 -22.45
N ILE A 48 9.99 -0.10 -22.51
CA ILE A 48 11.28 -0.50 -23.09
C ILE A 48 11.30 -0.21 -24.59
N TYR A 49 10.22 -0.56 -25.31
CA TYR A 49 10.12 -0.31 -26.75
C TYR A 49 10.18 1.19 -27.07
N ASN A 50 9.41 2.02 -26.36
CA ASN A 50 9.41 3.46 -26.57
C ASN A 50 10.79 4.08 -26.35
N ARG A 51 11.51 3.66 -25.30
CA ARG A 51 12.91 4.07 -25.10
C ARG A 51 13.82 3.62 -26.24
N GLY A 52 13.58 2.44 -26.82
CA GLY A 52 14.29 1.99 -28.02
C GLY A 52 14.02 2.88 -29.23
N VAL A 53 12.77 3.35 -29.39
CA VAL A 53 12.40 4.30 -30.47
C VAL A 53 13.09 5.65 -30.24
N GLU A 54 13.04 6.21 -29.02
CA GLU A 54 13.69 7.45 -28.64
C GLU A 54 15.22 7.40 -28.88
N ALA A 55 15.83 6.25 -28.64
CA ALA A 55 17.27 6.01 -28.87
C ALA A 55 17.62 5.62 -30.32
N GLY A 56 16.67 5.63 -31.26
CA GLY A 56 16.90 5.22 -32.65
C GLY A 56 17.17 3.70 -32.85
N SER A 57 17.05 2.90 -31.81
CA SER A 57 17.32 1.45 -31.84
C SER A 57 16.11 0.61 -32.21
N ALA A 58 14.90 1.19 -32.23
CA ALA A 58 13.66 0.54 -32.63
C ALA A 58 12.89 1.40 -33.63
N PRO A 59 12.22 0.79 -34.64
CA PRO A 59 11.37 1.54 -35.54
C PRO A 59 10.11 2.05 -34.81
N TYR A 60 9.62 3.23 -35.17
CA TYR A 60 8.31 3.68 -34.71
C TYR A 60 7.20 2.88 -35.40
N VAL A 61 6.32 2.25 -34.61
CA VAL A 61 5.15 1.54 -35.11
C VAL A 61 3.90 2.14 -34.47
N HIS A 62 3.04 2.76 -35.29
CA HIS A 62 1.81 3.37 -34.82
C HIS A 62 0.93 2.35 -34.13
N ARG A 63 0.49 2.67 -32.88
CA ARG A 63 -0.42 1.83 -32.07
C ARG A 63 0.03 0.39 -31.87
N LEU A 64 1.33 0.12 -31.75
CA LEU A 64 1.88 -1.23 -31.57
C LEU A 64 1.23 -2.02 -30.41
N PHE A 65 0.91 -1.36 -29.30
CA PHE A 65 0.33 -1.96 -28.10
C PHE A 65 -1.20 -1.76 -27.97
N HIS A 66 -1.90 -1.41 -29.05
CA HIS A 66 -3.32 -1.10 -29.00
C HIS A 66 -4.20 -2.34 -28.70
N GLU A 67 -3.84 -3.49 -29.22
CA GLU A 67 -4.62 -4.74 -29.11
C GLU A 67 -4.35 -5.54 -27.84
N VAL A 68 -3.44 -5.07 -26.97
CA VAL A 68 -3.09 -5.76 -25.74
C VAL A 68 -3.57 -4.98 -24.53
N TYR A 69 -3.96 -5.71 -23.47
CA TYR A 69 -4.47 -5.08 -22.26
C TYR A 69 -3.35 -4.34 -21.51
N THR A 70 -3.43 -3.03 -21.47
CA THR A 70 -2.54 -2.14 -20.72
C THR A 70 -3.28 -1.31 -19.66
N GLY A 71 -4.56 -1.60 -19.45
CA GLY A 71 -5.42 -0.95 -18.46
C GLY A 71 -5.11 -1.34 -17.03
N VAL A 72 -5.90 -0.80 -16.12
CA VAL A 72 -5.87 -1.16 -14.70
C VAL A 72 -7.27 -1.60 -14.29
N ASP A 73 -7.40 -2.88 -13.94
CA ASP A 73 -8.61 -3.39 -13.29
C ASP A 73 -8.62 -2.93 -11.83
N VAL A 74 -9.48 -1.97 -11.53
CA VAL A 74 -9.61 -1.39 -10.18
C VAL A 74 -10.42 -2.34 -9.32
N ARG A 75 -9.74 -3.27 -8.67
CA ARG A 75 -10.37 -4.09 -7.63
C ARG A 75 -10.59 -3.26 -6.39
N GLN A 76 -11.82 -3.26 -5.88
CA GLN A 76 -12.11 -2.68 -4.59
C GLN A 76 -11.24 -3.35 -3.51
N LYS A 77 -10.38 -2.55 -2.90
CA LYS A 77 -9.57 -3.00 -1.79
C LYS A 77 -10.44 -3.00 -0.54
N LYS A 78 -10.42 -4.10 0.20
CA LYS A 78 -11.26 -4.24 1.39
C LYS A 78 -10.53 -3.73 2.62
N ALA A 79 -11.10 -2.73 3.26
CA ALA A 79 -10.76 -2.38 4.63
C ALA A 79 -11.31 -3.46 5.58
N LEU A 80 -10.69 -3.63 6.73
CA LEU A 80 -11.21 -4.50 7.79
C LEU A 80 -12.49 -3.90 8.38
N PRO A 81 -13.50 -4.72 8.70
CA PRO A 81 -14.58 -4.30 9.58
C PRO A 81 -14.03 -3.77 10.91
N VAL A 82 -14.66 -2.74 11.49
CA VAL A 82 -14.17 -2.07 12.71
C VAL A 82 -13.97 -3.06 13.86
N GLY A 83 -14.87 -4.05 14.01
CA GLY A 83 -14.74 -5.09 15.04
C GLY A 83 -13.51 -5.99 14.84
N GLU A 84 -13.20 -6.36 13.60
CA GLU A 84 -11.98 -7.12 13.28
C GLU A 84 -10.72 -6.28 13.45
N LEU A 85 -10.79 -5.01 13.06
CA LEU A 85 -9.69 -4.07 13.24
C LEU A 85 -9.36 -3.88 14.73
N ARG A 86 -10.39 -3.70 15.58
CA ARG A 86 -10.22 -3.61 17.03
C ARG A 86 -9.55 -4.88 17.60
N ARG A 87 -10.01 -6.06 17.21
CA ARG A 87 -9.37 -7.32 17.63
C ARG A 87 -7.93 -7.40 17.18
N LEU A 88 -7.66 -7.11 15.91
CA LEU A 88 -6.30 -7.15 15.36
C LEU A 88 -5.33 -6.27 16.13
N LEU A 89 -5.74 -5.06 16.51
CA LEU A 89 -4.86 -4.06 17.09
C LEU A 89 -4.72 -4.17 18.62
N TYR A 90 -5.75 -4.69 19.32
CA TYR A 90 -5.83 -4.54 20.78
C TYR A 90 -6.19 -5.81 21.55
N GLU A 91 -6.69 -6.87 20.92
CA GLU A 91 -7.00 -8.13 21.61
C GLU A 91 -5.69 -8.92 21.84
N ASP A 92 -5.53 -9.49 23.04
CA ASP A 92 -4.33 -10.26 23.39
C ASP A 92 -4.17 -11.51 22.51
N PRO A 93 -3.09 -11.63 21.73
CA PRO A 93 -2.87 -12.78 20.86
C PRO A 93 -2.43 -14.04 21.63
N LYS A 94 -2.27 -13.96 22.95
CA LYS A 94 -1.77 -15.04 23.85
C LYS A 94 -0.44 -15.64 23.37
N SER A 95 0.34 -14.88 22.65
CA SER A 95 1.62 -15.28 22.08
C SER A 95 2.55 -14.07 22.01
N ASP A 96 3.65 -14.11 22.74
CA ASP A 96 4.65 -13.02 22.73
C ASP A 96 5.28 -12.83 21.36
N TYR A 97 5.41 -13.89 20.59
CA TYR A 97 5.91 -13.82 19.23
C TYR A 97 4.98 -12.98 18.32
N LEU A 98 3.67 -13.13 18.47
CA LEU A 98 2.67 -12.36 17.69
C LEU A 98 2.46 -10.96 18.24
N ARG A 99 2.71 -10.72 19.52
CA ARG A 99 2.56 -9.42 20.19
C ARG A 99 3.42 -8.34 19.53
N ASN A 100 4.65 -8.63 19.17
CA ASN A 100 5.51 -7.67 18.45
C ASN A 100 4.92 -7.30 17.08
N THR A 101 4.35 -8.28 16.38
CA THR A 101 3.67 -8.03 15.09
C THR A 101 2.43 -7.17 15.28
N GLN A 102 1.67 -7.42 16.32
CA GLN A 102 0.49 -6.64 16.70
C GLN A 102 0.86 -5.18 17.03
N MET A 103 1.89 -4.97 17.86
CA MET A 103 2.37 -3.62 18.19
C MET A 103 2.82 -2.85 16.93
N ILE A 104 3.56 -3.49 16.02
CA ILE A 104 3.93 -2.88 14.74
C ILE A 104 2.69 -2.52 13.92
N ALA A 105 1.69 -3.40 13.85
CA ALA A 105 0.43 -3.14 13.16
C ALA A 105 -0.35 -1.97 13.80
N ALA A 106 -0.39 -1.92 15.13
CA ALA A 106 -1.03 -0.84 15.88
C ALA A 106 -0.33 0.50 15.66
N LEU A 107 1.01 0.53 15.66
CA LEU A 107 1.77 1.73 15.35
C LEU A 107 1.56 2.21 13.92
N MET A 108 1.55 1.30 12.92
CA MET A 108 1.21 1.66 11.55
C MET A 108 -0.16 2.33 11.45
N PHE A 109 -1.12 1.86 12.22
CA PHE A 109 -2.47 2.45 12.25
C PHE A 109 -2.46 3.80 12.97
N GLN A 110 -1.86 3.90 14.15
CA GLN A 110 -1.79 5.14 14.95
C GLN A 110 -1.00 6.25 14.24
N PHE A 111 0.00 5.89 13.43
CA PHE A 111 0.76 6.83 12.61
C PHE A 111 0.04 7.12 11.27
N CYS A 112 -1.25 7.40 11.35
CA CYS A 112 -2.10 7.78 10.21
C CYS A 112 -2.04 6.80 9.04
N GLY A 113 -2.05 5.49 9.34
CA GLY A 113 -1.95 4.47 8.31
C GLY A 113 -0.58 4.43 7.63
N MET A 114 0.51 4.71 8.35
CA MET A 114 1.88 4.66 7.85
C MET A 114 2.15 3.35 7.11
N SER A 115 2.84 3.40 5.99
CA SER A 115 3.18 2.19 5.25
C SER A 115 4.29 1.39 5.96
N PHE A 116 4.31 0.08 5.79
CA PHE A 116 5.39 -0.74 6.34
C PHE A 116 6.78 -0.32 5.83
N ALA A 117 6.86 0.18 4.59
CA ALA A 117 8.11 0.70 4.04
C ALA A 117 8.61 1.93 4.81
N ASP A 118 7.71 2.86 5.14
CA ASP A 118 8.05 4.06 5.88
C ASP A 118 8.45 3.69 7.32
N LEU A 119 7.67 2.83 7.99
CA LEU A 119 7.95 2.39 9.35
C LEU A 119 9.29 1.64 9.46
N ALA A 120 9.58 0.74 8.52
CA ALA A 120 10.81 -0.05 8.52
C ALA A 120 12.08 0.79 8.30
N HIS A 121 11.95 1.95 7.67
CA HIS A 121 13.05 2.88 7.42
C HIS A 121 12.99 4.12 8.32
N LEU A 122 12.16 4.12 9.35
CA LEU A 122 12.05 5.22 10.26
C LEU A 122 13.31 5.29 11.14
N GLU A 123 14.00 6.42 11.13
CA GLU A 123 15.22 6.65 11.87
C GLU A 123 14.92 7.20 13.26
N LYS A 124 15.83 7.03 14.21
CA LYS A 124 15.71 7.60 15.57
C LYS A 124 15.64 9.12 15.54
N SER A 125 16.37 9.75 14.61
CA SER A 125 16.35 11.19 14.35
C SER A 125 14.99 11.71 13.87
N SER A 126 14.15 10.84 13.32
CA SER A 126 12.79 11.20 12.94
C SER A 126 11.86 11.47 14.12
N LEU A 127 12.26 11.01 15.31
CA LEU A 127 11.52 11.19 16.56
C LEU A 127 12.04 12.42 17.32
N GLU A 128 11.31 13.50 17.24
CA GLU A 128 11.61 14.74 17.96
C GLU A 128 10.50 15.03 18.99
N GLN A 129 10.84 15.00 20.27
CA GLN A 129 9.86 15.14 21.35
C GLN A 129 8.70 14.13 21.21
N ASN A 130 7.51 14.61 20.85
CA ASN A 130 6.30 13.82 20.67
C ASN A 130 5.84 13.77 19.20
N VAL A 131 6.69 14.11 18.24
CA VAL A 131 6.34 14.16 16.83
C VAL A 131 7.30 13.32 16.02
N ILE A 132 6.76 12.47 15.17
CA ILE A 132 7.53 11.78 14.13
C ILE A 132 7.48 12.64 12.86
N ARG A 133 8.66 13.04 12.37
CA ARG A 133 8.85 13.73 11.09
C ARG A 133 9.66 12.88 10.14
N TYR A 134 9.11 12.61 8.97
CA TYR A 134 9.79 11.78 7.98
C TYR A 134 9.35 12.11 6.55
N ASN A 135 10.19 11.78 5.58
CA ASN A 135 9.82 11.83 4.17
C ASN A 135 9.39 10.43 3.70
N ARG A 136 8.21 10.32 3.12
CA ARG A 136 7.74 9.05 2.59
C ARG A 136 8.75 8.41 1.63
N VAL A 137 9.00 7.12 1.81
CA VAL A 137 9.95 6.36 0.99
C VAL A 137 9.59 6.43 -0.50
N LYS A 138 8.29 6.29 -0.82
CA LYS A 138 7.81 6.20 -2.20
C LYS A 138 7.65 7.55 -2.89
N THR A 139 7.07 8.53 -2.20
CA THR A 139 6.63 9.80 -2.82
C THR A 139 7.53 10.98 -2.47
N LYS A 140 8.39 10.83 -1.46
CA LYS A 140 9.23 11.90 -0.87
C LYS A 140 8.41 13.04 -0.26
N THR A 141 7.13 12.81 0.00
CA THR A 141 6.26 13.77 0.66
C THR A 141 6.63 13.85 2.14
N PRO A 142 6.87 15.05 2.71
CA PRO A 142 7.08 15.21 4.13
C PRO A 142 5.79 14.91 4.90
N ILE A 143 5.91 14.25 6.03
CA ILE A 143 4.80 13.92 6.94
C ILE A 143 5.25 14.20 8.36
N SER A 144 4.34 14.74 9.16
CA SER A 144 4.48 14.91 10.60
C SER A 144 3.31 14.24 11.29
N VAL A 145 3.57 13.43 12.30
CA VAL A 145 2.56 12.74 13.10
C VAL A 145 2.86 12.92 14.57
N GLU A 146 1.88 13.40 15.32
CA GLU A 146 1.99 13.44 16.78
C GLU A 146 1.84 12.04 17.37
N ILE A 147 2.67 11.73 18.37
CA ILE A 147 2.73 10.45 19.04
C ILE A 147 1.84 10.48 20.27
N LEU A 148 0.79 9.69 20.27
CA LEU A 148 -0.06 9.48 21.43
C LEU A 148 0.68 8.66 22.49
N ASP A 149 0.32 8.78 23.77
CA ASP A 149 1.00 8.08 24.87
C ASP A 149 0.97 6.55 24.69
N THR A 150 -0.15 6.01 24.22
CA THR A 150 -0.24 4.58 23.87
C THR A 150 0.78 4.12 22.83
N ALA A 151 1.16 5.00 21.90
CA ALA A 151 2.19 4.69 20.91
C ALA A 151 3.60 4.79 21.51
N LYS A 152 3.84 5.71 22.45
CA LYS A 152 5.14 5.80 23.18
C LYS A 152 5.44 4.51 23.91
N ASP A 153 4.46 3.97 24.62
CA ASP A 153 4.60 2.69 25.34
C ASP A 153 4.94 1.55 24.41
N MET A 154 4.25 1.46 23.26
CA MET A 154 4.53 0.44 22.23
C MET A 154 5.93 0.60 21.63
N ILE A 155 6.38 1.82 21.35
CA ILE A 155 7.72 2.11 20.85
C ILE A 155 8.77 1.64 21.86
N ASN A 156 8.60 1.98 23.13
CA ASN A 156 9.53 1.61 24.19
C ASN A 156 9.58 0.08 24.39
N GLN A 157 8.43 -0.58 24.39
CA GLN A 157 8.36 -2.05 24.48
C GLN A 157 9.05 -2.73 23.29
N LEU A 158 8.84 -2.27 22.07
CA LEU A 158 9.48 -2.83 20.87
C LEU A 158 11.00 -2.62 20.90
N ARG A 159 11.47 -1.44 21.33
CA ARG A 159 12.91 -1.16 21.46
C ARG A 159 13.57 -2.04 22.51
N ASN A 160 12.92 -2.25 23.64
CA ASN A 160 13.46 -3.09 24.73
C ASN A 160 13.49 -4.59 24.36
N ARG A 161 12.55 -5.06 23.54
CA ARG A 161 12.47 -6.47 23.12
C ARG A 161 13.39 -6.84 21.94
N GLN A 162 13.81 -5.85 21.18
CA GLN A 162 14.69 -6.05 20.04
C GLN A 162 15.94 -5.19 20.22
N PRO A 163 17.03 -5.77 20.67
CA PRO A 163 18.29 -5.04 20.82
C PRO A 163 18.69 -4.42 19.47
N PRO A 164 19.32 -3.23 19.47
CA PRO A 164 19.76 -2.60 18.25
C PRO A 164 20.68 -3.55 17.47
N HIS A 165 20.46 -3.60 16.15
CA HIS A 165 21.40 -4.34 15.29
C HIS A 165 22.77 -3.67 15.39
N PRO A 166 23.86 -4.44 15.59
CA PRO A 166 25.19 -3.87 15.85
C PRO A 166 25.67 -2.87 14.79
N ASN A 167 25.23 -3.06 13.55
CA ASN A 167 25.67 -2.30 12.39
C ASN A 167 24.66 -1.20 11.96
N CYS A 168 23.50 -1.07 12.63
CA CYS A 168 22.56 0.02 12.37
C CYS A 168 21.89 0.55 13.63
N PRO A 169 22.59 1.41 14.38
CA PRO A 169 22.01 2.07 15.54
C PRO A 169 20.95 3.12 15.20
N ASP A 170 20.77 3.48 13.92
CA ASP A 170 20.00 4.66 13.52
C ASP A 170 18.52 4.41 13.26
N TYR A 171 18.09 3.17 12.98
CA TYR A 171 16.67 2.87 12.83
C TYR A 171 15.93 2.86 14.17
N LEU A 172 14.72 3.44 14.16
CA LEU A 172 13.86 3.46 15.35
C LEU A 172 13.39 2.03 15.73
N PHE A 173 13.14 1.20 14.73
CA PHE A 173 12.77 -0.20 14.89
C PHE A 173 13.78 -1.11 14.17
N ASN A 174 14.18 -2.22 14.81
CA ASN A 174 15.14 -3.16 14.26
C ASN A 174 14.48 -4.13 13.23
N ILE A 175 13.78 -3.58 12.25
CA ILE A 175 13.12 -4.34 11.19
C ILE A 175 14.12 -4.67 10.08
N LEU A 176 15.02 -3.73 9.79
CA LEU A 176 16.11 -3.85 8.82
C LEU A 176 17.44 -3.80 9.55
N SER A 177 18.46 -4.47 9.03
CA SER A 177 19.79 -4.51 9.62
C SER A 177 20.53 -3.18 9.53
N GLY A 178 20.25 -2.41 8.47
CA GLY A 178 20.92 -1.15 8.19
C GLY A 178 22.32 -1.27 7.58
N ASP A 179 22.85 -2.47 7.47
CA ASP A 179 24.15 -2.74 6.84
C ASP A 179 24.16 -2.40 5.35
N LYS A 180 22.98 -2.28 4.76
CA LYS A 180 22.78 -2.16 3.32
C LYS A 180 22.17 -0.82 2.99
N LYS A 181 22.77 -0.12 2.00
CA LYS A 181 22.24 1.13 1.53
C LYS A 181 20.84 0.93 0.93
N ARG A 182 19.90 1.76 1.33
CA ARG A 182 18.48 1.67 0.94
C ARG A 182 18.24 1.65 -0.58
N LYS A 183 19.16 2.23 -1.35
CA LYS A 183 19.05 2.31 -2.82
C LYS A 183 19.66 1.11 -3.55
N ASP A 184 20.40 0.27 -2.84
CA ASP A 184 21.06 -0.88 -3.43
C ASP A 184 20.08 -2.05 -3.58
N GLU A 185 20.35 -2.93 -4.52
CA GLU A 185 19.55 -4.14 -4.75
C GLU A 185 19.50 -5.01 -3.50
N SER A 186 20.60 -5.09 -2.76
CA SER A 186 20.68 -5.83 -1.50
C SER A 186 19.77 -5.29 -0.42
N GLY A 187 19.70 -3.97 -0.23
CA GLY A 187 18.78 -3.30 0.69
C GLY A 187 17.31 -3.46 0.27
N TYR A 188 17.04 -3.42 -1.03
CA TYR A 188 15.70 -3.72 -1.54
C TYR A 188 15.29 -5.17 -1.26
N ARG A 189 16.16 -6.15 -1.47
CA ARG A 189 15.89 -7.57 -1.17
C ARG A 189 15.66 -7.80 0.33
N GLU A 190 16.43 -7.14 1.18
CA GLU A 190 16.24 -7.20 2.63
C GLU A 190 14.86 -6.67 3.03
N TYR A 191 14.48 -5.49 2.53
CA TYR A 191 13.14 -4.93 2.74
C TYR A 191 12.03 -5.87 2.26
N GLN A 192 12.15 -6.44 1.06
CA GLN A 192 11.16 -7.39 0.53
C GLN A 192 11.02 -8.63 1.43
N SER A 193 12.14 -9.11 1.95
CA SER A 193 12.15 -10.23 2.90
C SER A 193 11.48 -9.87 4.23
N ALA A 194 11.78 -8.68 4.78
CA ALA A 194 11.15 -8.17 5.98
C ALA A 194 9.63 -7.99 5.81
N LEU A 195 9.19 -7.41 4.69
CA LEU A 195 7.77 -7.26 4.36
C LEU A 195 7.06 -8.62 4.25
N ARG A 196 7.70 -9.61 3.62
CA ARG A 196 7.15 -10.97 3.51
C ARG A 196 7.00 -11.60 4.89
N ARG A 197 8.03 -11.53 5.74
CA ARG A 197 7.99 -12.03 7.12
C ARG A 197 6.87 -11.36 7.91
N PHE A 198 6.76 -10.04 7.84
CA PHE A 198 5.71 -9.29 8.53
C PHE A 198 4.30 -9.70 8.07
N ASN A 199 4.05 -9.79 6.77
CA ASN A 199 2.76 -10.21 6.25
C ASN A 199 2.42 -11.67 6.62
N ASN A 200 3.40 -12.57 6.68
CA ASN A 200 3.17 -13.94 7.14
C ASN A 200 2.81 -13.99 8.63
N ARG A 201 3.47 -13.18 9.46
CA ARG A 201 3.14 -13.04 10.88
C ARG A 201 1.75 -12.41 11.10
N LEU A 202 1.38 -11.40 10.29
CA LEU A 202 0.03 -10.83 10.30
C LEU A 202 -1.04 -11.85 9.98
N LYS A 203 -0.79 -12.77 9.03
CA LYS A 203 -1.70 -13.88 8.76
C LYS A 203 -1.82 -14.83 9.96
N GLY A 204 -0.71 -15.13 10.62
CA GLY A 204 -0.70 -15.91 11.87
C GLY A 204 -1.49 -15.23 12.97
N LEU A 205 -1.30 -13.94 13.17
CA LEU A 205 -2.03 -13.11 14.13
C LEU A 205 -3.54 -13.10 13.82
N ALA A 206 -3.91 -12.88 12.57
CA ALA A 206 -5.32 -12.92 12.15
C ALA A 206 -5.97 -14.28 12.43
N LYS A 207 -5.25 -15.37 12.18
CA LYS A 207 -5.73 -16.74 12.52
C LYS A 207 -5.89 -16.93 14.03
N ALA A 208 -4.91 -16.51 14.83
CA ALA A 208 -4.96 -16.63 16.29
C ALA A 208 -6.14 -15.84 16.88
N LEU A 209 -6.43 -14.68 16.33
CA LEU A 209 -7.55 -13.81 16.70
C LEU A 209 -8.86 -14.13 15.95
N ARG A 210 -8.93 -15.24 15.21
CA ARG A 210 -10.14 -15.73 14.49
C ARG A 210 -10.75 -14.65 13.56
N LEU A 211 -9.92 -13.88 12.85
CA LEU A 211 -10.40 -12.94 11.86
C LEU A 211 -10.78 -13.69 10.57
N THR A 212 -11.85 -13.24 9.91
CA THR A 212 -12.34 -13.82 8.65
C THR A 212 -11.78 -13.09 7.43
N SER A 213 -11.42 -11.83 7.61
CA SER A 213 -10.88 -10.99 6.52
C SER A 213 -9.38 -11.21 6.31
N PRO A 214 -8.90 -11.20 5.06
CA PRO A 214 -7.47 -11.30 4.80
C PRO A 214 -6.73 -10.03 5.26
N VAL A 215 -5.64 -10.22 6.02
CA VAL A 215 -4.85 -9.13 6.58
C VAL A 215 -3.47 -9.06 5.93
N THR A 216 -3.06 -7.86 5.56
CA THR A 216 -1.72 -7.52 5.10
C THR A 216 -1.34 -6.16 5.66
N SER A 217 -0.05 -5.81 5.61
CA SER A 217 0.41 -4.45 5.95
C SER A 217 -0.34 -3.35 5.20
N TYR A 218 -0.75 -3.63 3.96
CA TYR A 218 -1.49 -2.68 3.14
C TYR A 218 -2.96 -2.54 3.56
N THR A 219 -3.56 -3.63 4.08
CA THR A 219 -4.92 -3.62 4.63
C THR A 219 -5.05 -2.64 5.80
N LEU A 220 -4.03 -2.54 6.67
CA LEU A 220 -4.01 -1.60 7.80
C LEU A 220 -4.16 -0.14 7.33
N ARG A 221 -3.39 0.24 6.32
CA ARG A 221 -3.46 1.59 5.74
C ARG A 221 -4.81 1.86 5.09
N HIS A 222 -5.40 0.87 4.41
CA HIS A 222 -6.75 0.97 3.86
C HIS A 222 -7.79 1.13 4.95
N SER A 223 -7.67 0.35 6.02
CA SER A 223 -8.60 0.42 7.14
C SER A 223 -8.54 1.78 7.83
N TRP A 224 -7.34 2.34 8.01
CA TRP A 224 -7.19 3.69 8.55
C TRP A 224 -7.90 4.73 7.68
N ALA A 225 -7.61 4.74 6.38
CA ALA A 225 -8.20 5.70 5.45
C ALA A 225 -9.74 5.57 5.36
N THR A 226 -10.23 4.33 5.36
CA THR A 226 -11.67 4.05 5.32
C THR A 226 -12.34 4.48 6.63
N THR A 227 -11.72 4.20 7.78
CA THR A 227 -12.22 4.64 9.09
C THR A 227 -12.28 6.17 9.17
N ALA A 228 -11.22 6.88 8.73
CA ALA A 228 -11.20 8.34 8.69
C ALA A 228 -12.34 8.90 7.82
N LYS A 229 -12.56 8.32 6.64
CA LYS A 229 -13.69 8.68 5.76
C LYS A 229 -15.04 8.51 6.45
N TYR A 230 -15.28 7.37 7.12
CA TYR A 230 -16.53 7.11 7.84
C TYR A 230 -16.73 8.03 9.07
N ARG A 231 -15.64 8.60 9.56
CA ARG A 231 -15.67 9.62 10.62
C ARG A 231 -15.85 11.04 10.08
N GLY A 232 -16.08 11.21 8.77
CA GLY A 232 -16.34 12.52 8.14
C GLY A 232 -15.08 13.34 7.86
N VAL A 233 -13.87 12.74 7.98
CA VAL A 233 -12.64 13.46 7.63
C VAL A 233 -12.61 13.71 6.12
N SER A 234 -12.27 14.95 5.72
CA SER A 234 -12.22 15.32 4.31
C SER A 234 -11.20 14.51 3.52
N ILE A 235 -11.43 14.33 2.23
CA ILE A 235 -10.54 13.55 1.38
C ILE A 235 -9.17 14.20 1.23
N GLU A 236 -9.12 15.53 1.27
CA GLU A 236 -7.91 16.34 1.24
C GLU A 236 -7.04 16.02 2.46
N MET A 237 -7.62 16.08 3.66
CA MET A 237 -6.95 15.75 4.91
C MET A 237 -6.47 14.29 4.92
N ILE A 238 -7.30 13.34 4.48
CA ILE A 238 -6.89 11.93 4.34
C ILE A 238 -5.72 11.81 3.36
N SER A 239 -5.75 12.55 2.25
CA SER A 239 -4.69 12.54 1.23
C SER A 239 -3.37 13.05 1.79
N GLU A 240 -3.41 14.14 2.54
CA GLU A 240 -2.26 14.75 3.20
C GLU A 240 -1.64 13.80 4.23
N LEU A 241 -2.44 13.31 5.18
CA LEU A 241 -2.01 12.38 6.24
C LEU A 241 -1.45 11.06 5.66
N LEU A 242 -1.97 10.61 4.53
CA LEU A 242 -1.40 9.48 3.80
C LEU A 242 -0.17 9.86 2.97
N GLY A 243 0.13 11.14 2.76
CA GLY A 243 1.22 11.63 1.92
C GLY A 243 1.06 11.23 0.45
N HIS A 244 -0.14 11.34 -0.08
CA HIS A 244 -0.39 11.15 -1.50
C HIS A 244 -0.10 12.45 -2.25
N LYS A 245 0.56 12.36 -3.42
CA LYS A 245 0.81 13.53 -4.28
C LYS A 245 -0.44 14.02 -5.03
N SER A 246 -1.51 13.23 -5.05
CA SER A 246 -2.74 13.54 -5.75
C SER A 246 -3.94 12.96 -5.03
N ILE A 247 -4.97 13.77 -4.86
CA ILE A 247 -6.26 13.39 -4.29
C ILE A 247 -6.90 12.23 -5.08
N LYS A 248 -6.69 12.14 -6.40
CA LYS A 248 -7.14 11.01 -7.23
C LYS A 248 -6.63 9.66 -6.70
N THR A 249 -5.40 9.62 -6.16
CA THR A 249 -4.86 8.42 -5.52
C THR A 249 -5.69 8.03 -4.29
N THR A 250 -6.11 9.00 -3.50
CA THR A 250 -6.94 8.78 -2.31
C THR A 250 -8.34 8.33 -2.70
N GLN A 251 -8.94 8.90 -3.73
CA GLN A 251 -10.25 8.51 -4.26
C GLN A 251 -10.29 7.04 -4.70
N ILE A 252 -9.26 6.58 -5.43
CA ILE A 252 -9.12 5.18 -5.84
C ILE A 252 -8.92 4.27 -4.60
N TYR A 253 -8.32 4.83 -3.55
CA TYR A 253 -8.01 4.12 -2.33
C TYR A 253 -9.23 3.89 -1.45
N LEU A 254 -10.14 4.85 -1.43
CA LEU A 254 -11.32 4.82 -0.57
C LEU A 254 -12.41 3.93 -1.19
N LYS A 255 -12.94 3.02 -0.38
CA LYS A 255 -14.14 2.25 -0.75
C LYS A 255 -15.30 3.20 -1.04
N GLY A 256 -16.09 2.94 -2.08
CA GLY A 256 -17.37 3.62 -2.29
C GLY A 256 -18.30 3.45 -1.08
N PHE A 257 -19.23 4.38 -0.89
CA PHE A 257 -20.26 4.25 0.13
C PHE A 257 -21.17 3.03 -0.16
N GLU A 258 -21.55 2.32 0.88
CA GLU A 258 -22.52 1.22 0.79
C GLU A 258 -23.93 1.75 0.52
N LEU A 259 -24.81 0.90 0.00
CA LEU A 259 -26.18 1.30 -0.32
C LEU A 259 -26.92 1.87 0.90
N ARG A 260 -26.75 1.24 2.05
CA ARG A 260 -27.36 1.69 3.32
C ARG A 260 -26.96 3.13 3.67
N GLU A 261 -25.68 3.45 3.52
CA GLU A 261 -25.14 4.80 3.80
C GLU A 261 -25.70 5.85 2.83
N ARG A 262 -25.77 5.50 1.54
CA ARG A 262 -26.38 6.37 0.52
C ARG A 262 -27.85 6.63 0.82
N THR A 263 -28.56 5.60 1.27
CA THR A 263 -29.97 5.68 1.65
C THR A 263 -30.14 6.59 2.87
N GLU A 264 -29.24 6.49 3.88
CA GLU A 264 -29.31 7.32 5.07
C GLU A 264 -29.06 8.80 4.75
N VAL A 265 -28.05 9.13 3.95
CA VAL A 265 -27.82 10.51 3.50
C VAL A 265 -29.04 11.05 2.75
N ASN A 266 -29.66 10.26 1.87
CA ASN A 266 -30.88 10.69 1.18
C ASN A 266 -32.05 10.92 2.14
N ARG A 267 -32.21 10.06 3.16
CA ARG A 267 -33.22 10.22 4.20
C ARG A 267 -33.01 11.51 5.01
N MET A 268 -31.76 11.78 5.41
CA MET A 268 -31.40 13.03 6.10
C MET A 268 -31.73 14.28 5.27
N ASN A 269 -31.38 14.26 3.98
CA ASN A 269 -31.68 15.37 3.07
C ASN A 269 -33.19 15.59 2.91
N LEU A 270 -33.95 14.51 2.74
CA LEU A 270 -35.42 14.61 2.66
C LEU A 270 -36.02 15.14 3.95
N TYR A 271 -35.53 14.70 5.10
CA TYR A 271 -35.98 15.22 6.40
C TYR A 271 -35.68 16.72 6.54
N TYR A 272 -34.45 17.14 6.23
CA TYR A 272 -34.04 18.54 6.28
C TYR A 272 -34.95 19.45 5.41
N VAL A 273 -35.18 19.04 4.16
CA VAL A 273 -36.05 19.82 3.23
C VAL A 273 -37.50 19.89 3.73
N ARG A 274 -38.02 18.78 4.29
CA ARG A 274 -39.41 18.77 4.83
C ARG A 274 -39.58 19.58 6.11
N SER A 275 -38.51 19.68 6.93
CA SER A 275 -38.54 20.41 8.20
C SER A 275 -38.10 21.88 8.06
N ALA A 276 -37.67 22.30 6.87
CA ALA A 276 -37.29 23.68 6.64
C ALA A 276 -38.51 24.61 6.82
N PRO A 277 -38.40 25.70 7.61
CA PRO A 277 -39.49 26.64 7.75
C PRO A 277 -39.83 27.26 6.39
N ASN A 278 -41.14 27.37 6.08
CA ASN A 278 -41.60 28.13 4.91
C ASN A 278 -41.12 29.57 5.04
N SER A 279 -40.01 29.92 4.40
CA SER A 279 -39.65 31.33 4.22
C SER A 279 -40.72 31.96 3.33
N ARG A 280 -41.68 32.63 3.96
CA ARG A 280 -42.54 33.59 3.25
C ARG A 280 -41.63 34.70 2.72
N VAL A 281 -41.45 34.74 1.40
CA VAL A 281 -40.94 35.91 0.69
C VAL A 281 -41.90 37.06 0.86
#